data_29ff791674728c58c45cb91c676d33ec
#
_entry.id   29ff791674728c58c45cb91c676d33ec
#
_cell.length_a   1.000
_cell.length_b   1.000
_cell.length_c   1.000
_cell.angle_alpha   90.00
_cell.angle_beta   90.00
_cell.angle_gamma   90.00
#
_symmetry.space_group_name_H-M   'P 1'
#
loop_
_entity.id
_entity.type
_entity.pdbx_description
1 polymer ?
#
loop_
_entity_poly.entity_id
_entity_poly.type
_entity_poly.pdbx_seq_one_letter_code
_entity_poly.pdbx_strand_id
1 'polypeptide(L)'
;MSLVEPPAHPDETPPRPREPERPDGRRPGRRLLPGDRLRLRDRFRLGRLPGPGGQARPGGRPRPVRELVLIVVLFGLYKLGRLFSSDRVTDAFANARGVWDLERTLYLPDEAALQQGILHSETLIHLTNGYYAVVHFPATVLFLLWIYLRRPAHYRWIRRVLVGLTAAALALHLLVPLAPPRMLPATGLIDTAARFGPAVYGAPESDMIANQYAAMPSLHIGWAAVIALGLVVSSGTRWRWLWLLHPVTTIAVVVATANHYWLDGIVVLALLSVTVLLLRPPASTPDAAAPGSGVPGSAPSVSSSSTTG
;
A
#
# COMPACT_ATOMS: atom_id res chain seq x y z
N MET A 1 -25.15 -69.15 -37.26
CA MET A 1 -25.28 -70.58 -37.15
C MET A 1 -24.20 -71.06 -36.20
N SER A 2 -24.64 -71.22 -35.03
CA SER A 2 -24.67 -72.45 -34.20
C SER A 2 -23.31 -72.76 -33.61
N LEU A 3 -23.19 -72.55 -32.33
CA LEU A 3 -23.25 -73.50 -31.23
C LEU A 3 -21.93 -74.29 -31.08
N VAL A 4 -21.27 -74.56 -29.99
CA VAL A 4 -21.73 -75.01 -28.68
C VAL A 4 -20.48 -75.05 -27.76
N GLU A 5 -20.64 -74.66 -26.48
CA GLU A 5 -19.90 -74.99 -25.27
C GLU A 5 -20.07 -76.52 -24.89
N PRO A 6 -19.55 -76.95 -23.74
CA PRO A 6 -18.26 -76.99 -23.00
C PRO A 6 -17.91 -78.50 -22.74
N PRO A 7 -17.32 -79.04 -21.66
CA PRO A 7 -17.09 -78.62 -20.27
C PRO A 7 -15.79 -79.12 -19.55
N ALA A 8 -15.54 -78.46 -18.35
CA ALA A 8 -15.19 -78.99 -17.02
C ALA A 8 -13.89 -79.79 -16.69
N HIS A 9 -13.14 -79.19 -15.82
CA HIS A 9 -12.48 -79.61 -14.52
C HIS A 9 -12.11 -81.08 -14.29
N PRO A 10 -11.10 -81.45 -13.42
CA PRO A 10 -10.76 -80.82 -12.14
C PRO A 10 -9.27 -80.78 -11.74
N ASP A 11 -9.00 -79.86 -10.85
CA ASP A 11 -8.34 -80.02 -9.54
C ASP A 11 -7.03 -80.84 -9.43
N GLU A 12 -5.90 -80.14 -9.18
CA GLU A 12 -4.85 -80.61 -8.28
C GLU A 12 -3.90 -79.42 -7.99
N THR A 13 -3.96 -78.95 -6.71
CA THR A 13 -3.08 -77.91 -6.15
C THR A 13 -1.84 -78.56 -5.53
N PRO A 14 -0.62 -78.23 -5.94
CA PRO A 14 0.58 -78.53 -5.14
C PRO A 14 0.88 -77.44 -4.11
N PRO A 15 1.53 -77.77 -2.99
CA PRO A 15 1.71 -76.89 -1.85
C PRO A 15 2.73 -75.75 -2.12
N ARG A 16 2.38 -74.55 -1.63
CA ARG A 16 3.26 -73.34 -1.71
C ARG A 16 4.50 -73.50 -0.84
N PRO A 17 5.68 -73.05 -1.34
CA PRO A 17 6.86 -72.85 -0.52
C PRO A 17 6.64 -71.66 0.42
N ARG A 18 7.13 -71.76 1.65
CA ARG A 18 7.14 -70.68 2.66
C ARG A 18 8.01 -69.51 2.18
N GLU A 19 7.42 -68.35 2.04
CA GLU A 19 8.13 -67.08 1.83
C GLU A 19 8.86 -66.68 3.14
N PRO A 20 10.11 -66.18 3.03
CA PRO A 20 10.77 -65.63 4.21
C PRO A 20 10.17 -64.26 4.57
N GLU A 21 9.98 -64.05 5.89
CA GLU A 21 9.52 -62.81 6.50
C GLU A 21 10.36 -61.61 6.02
N ARG A 22 9.71 -60.66 5.33
CA ARG A 22 10.29 -59.35 5.07
C ARG A 22 10.17 -58.50 6.33
N PRO A 23 11.23 -57.83 6.75
CA PRO A 23 11.14 -56.88 7.86
C PRO A 23 10.25 -55.69 7.44
N ASP A 24 9.38 -55.33 8.35
CA ASP A 24 8.40 -54.22 8.30
C ASP A 24 9.05 -52.89 7.97
N GLY A 25 9.20 -52.57 6.71
CA GLY A 25 9.69 -51.31 6.21
C GLY A 25 8.54 -50.29 6.14
N ARG A 26 8.01 -49.91 7.28
CA ARG A 26 7.18 -48.70 7.38
C ARG A 26 8.03 -47.50 6.96
N ARG A 27 7.90 -47.10 5.71
CA ARG A 27 8.32 -45.76 5.30
C ARG A 27 7.46 -44.77 6.11
N PRO A 28 8.06 -43.92 6.95
CA PRO A 28 7.31 -42.87 7.57
C PRO A 28 6.77 -41.95 6.46
N GLY A 29 5.44 -41.90 6.35
CA GLY A 29 4.76 -40.89 5.54
C GLY A 29 5.33 -39.56 5.96
N ARG A 30 5.87 -38.82 4.97
CA ARG A 30 6.37 -37.46 5.13
C ARG A 30 5.19 -36.59 5.58
N ARG A 31 4.95 -36.60 6.92
CA ARG A 31 4.09 -35.56 7.51
C ARG A 31 4.73 -34.25 7.17
N LEU A 32 4.07 -33.49 6.30
CA LEU A 32 4.38 -32.08 6.11
C LEU A 32 4.29 -31.44 7.49
N LEU A 33 5.44 -31.10 8.05
CA LEU A 33 5.52 -30.41 9.33
C LEU A 33 4.74 -29.10 9.22
N PRO A 34 4.04 -28.66 10.29
CA PRO A 34 3.28 -27.41 10.29
C PRO A 34 4.10 -26.16 9.97
N GLY A 35 5.42 -26.29 9.84
CA GLY A 35 6.35 -25.17 9.57
C GLY A 35 6.29 -24.59 8.17
N ASP A 36 5.90 -25.35 7.14
CA ASP A 36 5.90 -24.81 5.77
C ASP A 36 4.70 -23.89 5.46
N ARG A 37 3.62 -24.02 6.23
CA ARG A 37 2.50 -23.05 6.15
C ARG A 37 2.78 -21.72 6.88
N LEU A 38 3.75 -21.72 7.79
CA LEU A 38 4.17 -20.52 8.52
C LEU A 38 5.06 -19.59 7.68
N ARG A 39 5.83 -20.12 6.71
CA ARG A 39 6.75 -19.30 5.90
C ARG A 39 6.05 -18.37 4.91
N LEU A 40 4.85 -18.72 4.44
CA LEU A 40 4.05 -17.80 3.62
C LEU A 40 3.33 -16.73 4.46
N ARG A 41 2.95 -17.06 5.70
CA ARG A 41 2.33 -16.09 6.62
C ARG A 41 3.33 -15.08 7.17
N ASP A 42 4.60 -15.45 7.30
CA ASP A 42 5.66 -14.53 7.77
C ASP A 42 6.11 -13.55 6.70
N ARG A 43 5.89 -13.82 5.41
CA ARG A 43 6.11 -12.83 4.34
C ARG A 43 5.11 -11.67 4.37
N PHE A 44 3.92 -11.87 4.96
CA PHE A 44 2.88 -10.84 5.15
C PHE A 44 2.66 -10.45 6.62
N ARG A 45 3.49 -10.91 7.54
CA ARG A 45 3.56 -10.29 8.86
C ARG A 45 4.18 -8.92 8.70
N LEU A 46 3.33 -7.93 8.45
CA LEU A 46 3.59 -6.55 8.87
C LEU A 46 3.98 -6.65 10.35
N GLY A 47 5.29 -6.51 10.63
CA GLY A 47 5.89 -6.83 11.91
C GLY A 47 5.04 -6.30 13.06
N ARG A 48 4.85 -7.12 14.11
CA ARG A 48 4.27 -6.66 15.37
C ARG A 48 5.02 -5.41 15.78
N LEU A 49 4.31 -4.29 15.76
CA LEU A 49 4.87 -3.02 16.18
C LEU A 49 5.24 -3.12 17.66
N PRO A 50 6.39 -2.57 18.09
CA PRO A 50 6.73 -2.51 19.50
C PRO A 50 5.60 -1.84 20.27
N GLY A 51 5.16 -2.47 21.35
CA GLY A 51 4.19 -1.86 22.27
C GLY A 51 4.65 -0.49 22.78
N PRO A 52 3.75 0.30 23.38
CA PRO A 52 4.03 1.69 23.79
C PRO A 52 5.17 1.88 24.80
N GLY A 53 5.83 0.80 25.27
CA GLY A 53 6.92 0.83 26.27
C GLY A 53 8.33 0.52 25.76
N GLY A 54 8.53 0.19 24.48
CA GLY A 54 9.87 -0.06 23.95
C GLY A 54 10.66 1.25 23.81
N GLN A 55 11.66 1.47 24.65
CA GLN A 55 12.63 2.55 24.51
C GLN A 55 13.41 2.33 23.20
N ALA A 56 12.95 2.97 22.12
CA ALA A 56 13.70 3.07 20.90
C ALA A 56 15.02 3.79 21.23
N ARG A 57 16.17 3.15 20.99
CA ARG A 57 17.48 3.82 20.98
C ARG A 57 17.34 5.13 20.22
N PRO A 58 17.88 6.26 20.72
CA PRO A 58 17.65 7.57 20.15
C PRO A 58 18.37 7.69 18.80
N GLY A 59 17.75 7.17 17.76
CA GLY A 59 18.00 7.67 16.42
C GLY A 59 17.40 9.07 16.39
N GLY A 60 18.23 10.10 16.62
CA GLY A 60 17.78 11.47 16.79
C GLY A 60 16.78 11.87 15.71
N ARG A 61 15.78 12.66 16.07
CA ARG A 61 14.83 13.25 15.12
C ARG A 61 15.62 13.92 14.00
N PRO A 62 15.21 13.78 12.74
CA PRO A 62 15.83 14.53 11.65
C PRO A 62 15.82 16.02 11.99
N ARG A 63 16.87 16.74 11.64
CA ARG A 63 16.95 18.19 11.90
C ARG A 63 15.87 18.89 11.08
N PRO A 64 15.01 19.75 11.69
CA PRO A 64 13.90 20.38 10.99
C PRO A 64 14.32 21.18 9.75
N VAL A 65 15.49 21.81 9.80
CA VAL A 65 16.08 22.53 8.65
C VAL A 65 16.27 21.61 7.45
N ARG A 66 16.72 20.37 7.66
CA ARG A 66 16.93 19.39 6.58
C ARG A 66 15.60 18.98 5.93
N GLU A 67 14.55 18.87 6.72
CA GLU A 67 13.20 18.58 6.23
C GLU A 67 12.66 19.75 5.39
N LEU A 68 12.84 20.98 5.87
CA LEU A 68 12.45 22.18 5.14
C LEU A 68 13.19 22.27 3.79
N VAL A 69 14.51 22.06 3.78
CA VAL A 69 15.30 22.05 2.53
C VAL A 69 14.76 21.01 1.55
N LEU A 70 14.42 19.81 2.03
CA LEU A 70 13.86 18.76 1.19
C LEU A 70 12.53 19.19 0.54
N ILE A 71 11.63 19.82 1.31
CA ILE A 71 10.36 20.34 0.80
C ILE A 71 10.60 21.42 -0.25
N VAL A 72 11.50 22.38 0.02
CA VAL A 72 11.85 23.44 -0.92
C VAL A 72 12.43 22.89 -2.22
N VAL A 73 13.33 21.91 -2.12
CA VAL A 73 13.91 21.24 -3.31
C VAL A 73 12.84 20.53 -4.13
N LEU A 74 11.96 19.74 -3.49
CA LEU A 74 10.87 19.04 -4.18
C LEU A 74 9.91 20.02 -4.84
N PHE A 75 9.57 21.11 -4.16
CA PHE A 75 8.74 22.17 -4.73
C PHE A 75 9.42 22.87 -5.90
N GLY A 76 10.72 23.14 -5.79
CA GLY A 76 11.52 23.72 -6.88
C GLY A 76 11.56 22.79 -8.10
N LEU A 77 11.76 21.49 -7.90
CA LEU A 77 11.73 20.48 -8.96
C LEU A 77 10.33 20.41 -9.62
N TYR A 78 9.26 20.48 -8.83
CA TYR A 78 7.90 20.55 -9.34
C TYR A 78 7.70 21.79 -10.24
N LYS A 79 8.12 22.96 -9.76
CA LYS A 79 8.03 24.22 -10.54
C LYS A 79 8.85 24.17 -11.82
N LEU A 80 10.07 23.62 -11.75
CA LEU A 80 10.92 23.45 -12.93
C LEU A 80 10.28 22.50 -13.93
N GLY A 81 9.76 21.36 -13.46
CA GLY A 81 9.06 20.41 -14.32
C GLY A 81 7.87 21.00 -15.06
N ARG A 82 7.13 21.88 -14.39
CA ARG A 82 6.02 22.59 -15.02
C ARG A 82 6.45 23.42 -16.23
N LEU A 83 7.60 24.11 -16.14
CA LEU A 83 8.10 24.92 -17.28
C LEU A 83 8.36 24.07 -18.53
N PHE A 84 8.76 22.80 -18.36
CA PHE A 84 8.95 21.88 -19.49
C PHE A 84 7.66 21.25 -20.02
N SER A 85 6.57 21.31 -19.26
CA SER A 85 5.28 20.71 -19.65
C SER A 85 4.33 21.70 -20.31
N SER A 86 4.59 23.02 -20.22
CA SER A 86 3.69 24.06 -20.73
C SER A 86 3.50 24.01 -22.25
N ASP A 87 4.51 23.59 -23.00
CA ASP A 87 4.47 23.57 -24.46
C ASP A 87 3.92 22.25 -25.05
N ARG A 88 3.56 21.28 -24.20
CA ARG A 88 3.14 19.94 -24.61
C ARG A 88 1.62 19.70 -24.49
N VAL A 89 0.83 20.74 -24.72
CA VAL A 89 -0.64 20.66 -24.60
C VAL A 89 -1.24 19.63 -25.54
N THR A 90 -0.79 19.60 -26.80
CA THR A 90 -1.27 18.62 -27.80
C THR A 90 -1.02 17.18 -27.34
N ASP A 91 0.18 16.89 -26.83
CA ASP A 91 0.53 15.58 -26.29
C ASP A 91 -0.38 15.23 -25.11
N ALA A 92 -0.63 16.18 -24.20
CA ALA A 92 -1.46 15.95 -23.02
C ALA A 92 -2.91 15.56 -23.39
N PHE A 93 -3.49 16.16 -24.42
CA PHE A 93 -4.81 15.78 -24.93
C PHE A 93 -4.80 14.48 -25.72
N ALA A 94 -3.74 14.19 -26.48
CA ALA A 94 -3.59 12.91 -27.17
C ALA A 94 -3.47 11.75 -26.17
N ASN A 95 -2.64 11.91 -25.14
CA ASN A 95 -2.50 10.94 -24.05
C ASN A 95 -3.83 10.77 -23.29
N ALA A 96 -4.57 11.85 -23.06
CA ALA A 96 -5.88 11.81 -22.39
C ALA A 96 -6.89 10.96 -23.15
N ARG A 97 -6.96 11.08 -24.48
CA ARG A 97 -7.80 10.20 -25.32
C ARG A 97 -7.37 8.74 -25.20
N GLY A 98 -6.06 8.47 -25.28
CA GLY A 98 -5.54 7.10 -25.14
C GLY A 98 -5.86 6.48 -23.78
N VAL A 99 -5.76 7.23 -22.69
CA VAL A 99 -6.14 6.79 -21.35
C VAL A 99 -7.64 6.52 -21.26
N TRP A 100 -8.47 7.44 -21.79
CA TRP A 100 -9.91 7.28 -21.84
C TRP A 100 -10.35 6.02 -22.60
N ASP A 101 -9.78 5.80 -23.79
CA ASP A 101 -10.08 4.63 -24.62
C ASP A 101 -9.61 3.33 -23.94
N LEU A 102 -8.46 3.37 -23.24
CA LEU A 102 -7.94 2.23 -22.49
C LEU A 102 -8.87 1.86 -21.31
N GLU A 103 -9.38 2.84 -20.58
CA GLU A 103 -10.33 2.59 -19.49
C GLU A 103 -11.62 1.94 -19.97
N ARG A 104 -12.12 2.37 -21.13
CA ARG A 104 -13.30 1.73 -21.76
C ARG A 104 -12.98 0.28 -22.19
N THR A 105 -11.79 0.05 -22.75
CA THR A 105 -11.33 -1.29 -23.14
C THR A 105 -11.17 -2.21 -21.94
N LEU A 106 -10.73 -1.67 -20.81
CA LEU A 106 -10.57 -2.41 -19.54
C LEU A 106 -11.88 -2.54 -18.75
N TYR A 107 -12.99 -2.00 -19.27
CA TYR A 107 -14.29 -2.02 -18.60
C TYR A 107 -14.24 -1.40 -17.18
N LEU A 108 -13.42 -0.35 -16.98
CA LEU A 108 -13.41 0.37 -15.72
C LEU A 108 -14.76 1.09 -15.49
N PRO A 109 -15.13 1.36 -14.22
CA PRO A 109 -16.38 2.01 -13.91
C PRO A 109 -16.53 3.36 -14.63
N ASP A 110 -17.74 3.68 -15.07
CA ASP A 110 -18.01 4.93 -15.76
C ASP A 110 -17.93 6.13 -14.80
N GLU A 111 -16.99 7.04 -15.07
CA GLU A 111 -16.81 8.28 -14.33
C GLU A 111 -18.02 9.19 -14.42
N ALA A 112 -18.72 9.18 -15.56
CA ALA A 112 -19.92 9.99 -15.76
C ALA A 112 -21.04 9.55 -14.81
N ALA A 113 -21.19 8.26 -14.57
CA ALA A 113 -22.17 7.74 -13.59
C ALA A 113 -21.85 8.23 -12.18
N LEU A 114 -20.55 8.22 -11.81
CA LEU A 114 -20.09 8.70 -10.50
C LEU A 114 -20.30 10.22 -10.37
N GLN A 115 -19.97 10.99 -11.42
CA GLN A 115 -20.19 12.43 -11.43
C GLN A 115 -21.69 12.77 -11.35
N GLN A 116 -22.53 12.08 -12.11
CA GLN A 116 -23.98 12.28 -12.03
C GLN A 116 -24.51 12.04 -10.61
N GLY A 117 -23.96 11.06 -9.89
CA GLY A 117 -24.32 10.80 -8.51
C GLY A 117 -24.13 12.01 -7.58
N ILE A 118 -23.12 12.83 -7.80
CA ILE A 118 -22.91 14.05 -7.00
C ILE A 118 -23.71 15.25 -7.54
N LEU A 119 -24.00 15.29 -8.83
CA LEU A 119 -24.69 16.41 -9.46
C LEU A 119 -26.17 16.57 -9.05
N HIS A 120 -26.75 15.55 -8.40
CA HIS A 120 -28.12 15.60 -7.88
C HIS A 120 -28.26 16.48 -6.62
N SER A 121 -27.17 16.94 -6.02
CA SER A 121 -27.18 17.72 -4.78
C SER A 121 -26.08 18.77 -4.76
N GLU A 122 -26.46 20.04 -4.72
CA GLU A 122 -25.50 21.16 -4.57
C GLU A 122 -24.61 20.98 -3.33
N THR A 123 -25.20 20.55 -2.21
CA THR A 123 -24.43 20.28 -0.99
C THR A 123 -23.34 19.24 -1.23
N LEU A 124 -23.67 18.16 -1.94
CA LEU A 124 -22.70 17.11 -2.22
C LEU A 124 -21.60 17.59 -3.18
N ILE A 125 -21.94 18.41 -4.17
CA ILE A 125 -20.95 19.04 -5.06
C ILE A 125 -20.00 19.93 -4.25
N HIS A 126 -20.53 20.81 -3.40
CA HIS A 126 -19.70 21.69 -2.57
C HIS A 126 -18.83 20.92 -1.57
N LEU A 127 -19.34 19.83 -1.00
CA LEU A 127 -18.55 18.96 -0.13
C LEU A 127 -17.42 18.26 -0.87
N THR A 128 -17.67 17.72 -2.06
CA THR A 128 -16.64 17.06 -2.87
C THR A 128 -15.60 18.03 -3.39
N ASN A 129 -16.02 19.18 -3.92
CA ASN A 129 -15.10 20.22 -4.36
C ASN A 129 -14.29 20.79 -3.18
N GLY A 130 -14.94 21.04 -2.04
CA GLY A 130 -14.27 21.48 -0.81
C GLY A 130 -13.28 20.45 -0.28
N TYR A 131 -13.64 19.16 -0.29
CA TYR A 131 -12.72 18.09 0.09
C TYR A 131 -11.47 18.10 -0.82
N TYR A 132 -11.67 18.15 -2.13
CA TYR A 132 -10.58 18.20 -3.10
C TYR A 132 -9.67 19.42 -2.86
N ALA A 133 -10.26 20.60 -2.68
CA ALA A 133 -9.53 21.86 -2.53
C ALA A 133 -8.74 21.95 -1.20
N VAL A 134 -9.30 21.44 -0.11
CA VAL A 134 -8.84 21.79 1.24
C VAL A 134 -8.23 20.62 2.00
N VAL A 135 -8.76 19.38 1.85
CA VAL A 135 -8.39 18.29 2.77
C VAL A 135 -6.98 17.76 2.53
N HIS A 136 -6.56 17.66 1.28
CA HIS A 136 -5.33 17.00 0.89
C HIS A 136 -4.06 17.56 1.57
N PHE A 137 -3.81 18.86 1.44
CA PHE A 137 -2.60 19.47 2.00
C PHE A 137 -2.61 19.52 3.53
N PRO A 138 -3.65 20.01 4.21
CA PRO A 138 -3.69 20.00 5.67
C PRO A 138 -3.60 18.59 6.27
N ALA A 139 -4.29 17.60 5.69
CA ALA A 139 -4.21 16.22 6.16
C ALA A 139 -2.77 15.68 6.08
N THR A 140 -2.09 15.94 4.97
CA THR A 140 -0.69 15.52 4.79
C THR A 140 0.23 16.21 5.80
N VAL A 141 0.11 17.52 5.98
CA VAL A 141 0.94 18.29 6.93
C VAL A 141 0.69 17.82 8.36
N LEU A 142 -0.57 17.72 8.77
CA LEU A 142 -0.94 17.24 10.11
C LEU A 142 -0.45 15.81 10.37
N PHE A 143 -0.59 14.93 9.39
CA PHE A 143 -0.09 13.56 9.49
C PHE A 143 1.44 13.54 9.63
N LEU A 144 2.17 14.27 8.79
CA LEU A 144 3.63 14.33 8.86
C LEU A 144 4.12 14.91 10.18
N LEU A 145 3.46 15.97 10.68
CA LEU A 145 3.76 16.54 11.98
C LEU A 145 3.47 15.53 13.11
N TRP A 146 2.31 14.89 13.08
CA TRP A 146 1.93 13.89 14.07
C TRP A 146 2.92 12.71 14.11
N ILE A 147 3.26 12.11 12.96
CA ILE A 147 4.17 10.96 12.92
C ILE A 147 5.61 11.36 13.30
N TYR A 148 6.03 12.58 12.94
CA TYR A 148 7.33 13.14 13.34
C TYR A 148 7.42 13.29 14.88
N LEU A 149 6.36 13.81 15.50
CA LEU A 149 6.33 14.05 16.94
C LEU A 149 6.12 12.76 17.74
N ARG A 150 5.23 11.89 17.27
CA ARG A 150 4.75 10.73 18.04
C ARG A 150 5.44 9.41 17.66
N ARG A 151 5.95 9.27 16.44
CA ARG A 151 6.50 8.01 15.90
C ARG A 151 7.77 8.24 15.08
N PRO A 152 8.84 8.80 15.64
CA PRO A 152 10.05 9.19 14.88
C PRO A 152 10.74 8.03 14.14
N ALA A 153 10.61 6.80 14.63
CA ALA A 153 11.14 5.62 13.95
C ALA A 153 10.41 5.36 12.61
N HIS A 154 9.09 5.48 12.59
CA HIS A 154 8.26 5.31 11.40
C HIS A 154 8.36 6.52 10.46
N TYR A 155 8.52 7.72 11.01
CA TYR A 155 8.62 8.95 10.24
C TYR A 155 9.69 8.87 9.14
N ARG A 156 10.90 8.39 9.48
CA ARG A 156 12.01 8.30 8.52
C ARG A 156 11.68 7.40 7.32
N TRP A 157 10.98 6.31 7.57
CA TRP A 157 10.56 5.40 6.52
C TRP A 157 9.42 6.01 5.68
N ILE A 158 8.36 6.49 6.32
CA ILE A 158 7.21 7.13 5.63
C ILE A 158 7.66 8.31 4.79
N ARG A 159 8.55 9.15 5.32
CA ARG A 159 9.14 10.26 4.55
C ARG A 159 9.85 9.77 3.28
N ARG A 160 10.66 8.70 3.37
CA ARG A 160 11.34 8.13 2.20
C ARG A 160 10.34 7.60 1.18
N VAL A 161 9.29 6.94 1.63
CA VAL A 161 8.20 6.46 0.78
C VAL A 161 7.50 7.63 0.10
N LEU A 162 7.12 8.66 0.85
CA LEU A 162 6.46 9.85 0.31
C LEU A 162 7.33 10.58 -0.72
N VAL A 163 8.60 10.79 -0.40
CA VAL A 163 9.57 11.44 -1.30
C VAL A 163 9.81 10.60 -2.55
N GLY A 164 10.02 9.30 -2.41
CA GLY A 164 10.23 8.38 -3.53
C GLY A 164 9.02 8.32 -4.46
N LEU A 165 7.82 8.20 -3.89
CA LEU A 165 6.56 8.23 -4.65
C LEU A 165 6.38 9.56 -5.39
N THR A 166 6.59 10.69 -4.69
CA THR A 166 6.46 12.02 -5.29
C THR A 166 7.47 12.23 -6.41
N ALA A 167 8.73 11.82 -6.21
CA ALA A 167 9.75 11.95 -7.25
C ALA A 167 9.44 11.09 -8.48
N ALA A 168 8.97 9.86 -8.29
CA ALA A 168 8.55 8.98 -9.38
C ALA A 168 7.32 9.55 -10.12
N ALA A 169 6.36 10.10 -9.40
CA ALA A 169 5.19 10.76 -9.98
C ALA A 169 5.59 12.00 -10.79
N LEU A 170 6.45 12.86 -10.26
CA LEU A 170 6.95 14.03 -10.99
C LEU A 170 7.70 13.65 -12.26
N ALA A 171 8.50 12.59 -12.22
CA ALA A 171 9.16 12.07 -13.43
C ALA A 171 8.14 11.64 -14.49
N LEU A 172 7.07 10.94 -14.09
CA LEU A 172 6.00 10.55 -15.01
C LEU A 172 5.21 11.76 -15.54
N HIS A 173 4.93 12.77 -14.73
CA HIS A 173 4.28 14.01 -15.21
C HIS A 173 5.10 14.71 -16.31
N LEU A 174 6.44 14.62 -16.23
CA LEU A 174 7.32 15.17 -17.25
C LEU A 174 7.35 14.32 -18.53
N LEU A 175 7.35 13.00 -18.37
CA LEU A 175 7.44 12.06 -19.50
C LEU A 175 6.11 11.95 -20.24
N VAL A 176 5.01 11.90 -19.51
CA VAL A 176 3.65 11.66 -20.02
C VAL A 176 2.71 12.76 -19.49
N PRO A 177 2.73 13.96 -20.09
CA PRO A 177 1.74 14.97 -19.75
C PRO A 177 0.34 14.44 -20.05
N LEU A 178 -0.61 14.65 -19.16
CA LEU A 178 -1.97 14.14 -19.28
C LEU A 178 -2.99 15.20 -18.87
N ALA A 179 -3.89 15.55 -19.78
CA ALA A 179 -5.01 16.41 -19.46
C ALA A 179 -6.05 15.66 -18.62
N PRO A 180 -6.60 16.29 -17.57
CA PRO A 180 -7.62 15.64 -16.74
C PRO A 180 -8.95 15.45 -17.50
N PRO A 181 -9.83 14.54 -17.05
CA PRO A 181 -11.10 14.24 -17.72
C PRO A 181 -11.98 15.47 -17.99
N ARG A 182 -12.03 16.42 -17.05
CA ARG A 182 -12.82 17.66 -17.18
C ARG A 182 -12.42 18.54 -18.38
N MET A 183 -11.19 18.38 -18.88
CA MET A 183 -10.67 19.14 -20.02
C MET A 183 -10.88 18.39 -21.35
N LEU A 184 -11.22 17.10 -21.33
CA LEU A 184 -11.40 16.30 -22.54
C LEU A 184 -12.87 16.31 -22.96
N PRO A 185 -13.25 17.02 -24.07
CA PRO A 185 -14.65 17.12 -24.47
C PRO A 185 -15.32 15.78 -24.75
N ALA A 186 -14.56 14.77 -25.19
CA ALA A 186 -15.08 13.45 -25.50
C ALA A 186 -15.66 12.72 -24.29
N THR A 187 -15.30 13.10 -23.06
CA THR A 187 -15.81 12.47 -21.83
C THR A 187 -17.23 12.91 -21.46
N GLY A 188 -17.68 14.08 -21.94
CA GLY A 188 -18.93 14.69 -21.52
C GLY A 188 -18.97 15.14 -20.05
N LEU A 189 -17.85 15.03 -19.35
CA LEU A 189 -17.73 15.42 -17.92
C LEU A 189 -17.61 16.93 -17.80
N ILE A 190 -18.15 17.47 -16.71
CA ILE A 190 -18.09 18.89 -16.39
C ILE A 190 -17.04 19.19 -15.31
N ASP A 191 -16.42 20.36 -15.41
CA ASP A 191 -15.58 20.90 -14.35
C ASP A 191 -16.47 21.41 -13.21
N THR A 192 -16.68 20.58 -12.19
CA THR A 192 -17.56 20.91 -11.07
C THR A 192 -17.01 22.07 -10.23
N ALA A 193 -15.69 22.21 -10.12
CA ALA A 193 -15.07 23.30 -9.36
C ALA A 193 -15.21 24.64 -10.10
N ALA A 194 -15.03 24.67 -11.41
CA ALA A 194 -15.24 25.88 -12.19
C ALA A 194 -16.72 26.29 -12.22
N ARG A 195 -17.64 25.32 -12.25
CA ARG A 195 -19.08 25.61 -12.37
C ARG A 195 -19.76 25.95 -11.05
N PHE A 196 -19.38 25.31 -9.95
CA PHE A 196 -20.06 25.41 -8.65
C PHE A 196 -19.15 25.95 -7.54
N GLY A 197 -17.82 26.08 -7.79
CA GLY A 197 -16.82 26.49 -6.79
C GLY A 197 -16.58 25.44 -5.70
N PRO A 198 -15.58 25.67 -4.83
CA PRO A 198 -14.53 26.67 -5.03
C PRO A 198 -13.60 26.28 -6.20
N ALA A 199 -13.29 27.22 -7.08
CA ALA A 199 -12.34 27.00 -8.16
C ALA A 199 -10.91 26.90 -7.58
N VAL A 200 -10.25 25.77 -7.85
CA VAL A 200 -8.87 25.48 -7.38
C VAL A 200 -7.85 25.91 -8.44
N TYR A 201 -8.27 25.90 -9.69
CA TYR A 201 -7.43 26.20 -10.85
C TYR A 201 -7.89 27.49 -11.52
N GLY A 202 -6.92 28.31 -11.95
CA GLY A 202 -7.16 29.41 -12.88
C GLY A 202 -7.30 28.93 -14.33
N ALA A 203 -7.37 29.86 -15.28
CA ALA A 203 -7.26 29.51 -16.69
C ALA A 203 -5.90 28.82 -16.95
N PRO A 204 -5.85 27.73 -17.75
CA PRO A 204 -4.63 26.93 -17.93
C PRO A 204 -3.40 27.74 -18.34
N GLU A 205 -3.63 28.80 -19.17
CA GLU A 205 -2.56 29.66 -19.67
C GLU A 205 -2.02 30.63 -18.60
N SER A 206 -2.83 30.99 -17.62
CA SER A 206 -2.50 31.97 -16.57
C SER A 206 -2.26 31.38 -15.20
N ASP A 207 -2.54 30.08 -15.00
CA ASP A 207 -2.35 29.43 -13.71
C ASP A 207 -0.86 29.28 -13.39
N MET A 208 -0.33 30.20 -12.57
CA MET A 208 1.07 30.21 -12.14
C MET A 208 1.39 29.17 -11.07
N ILE A 209 0.41 28.49 -10.50
CA ILE A 209 0.58 27.64 -9.30
C ILE A 209 0.54 26.16 -9.63
N ALA A 210 -0.42 25.70 -10.42
CA ALA A 210 -0.66 24.30 -10.70
C ALA A 210 -0.30 23.90 -12.14
N ASN A 211 0.22 22.68 -12.32
CA ASN A 211 0.33 22.05 -13.62
C ASN A 211 -0.94 21.26 -13.90
N GLN A 212 -1.84 21.82 -14.70
CA GLN A 212 -3.13 21.20 -14.99
C GLN A 212 -3.02 19.98 -15.92
N TYR A 213 -1.87 19.79 -16.60
CA TYR A 213 -1.57 18.65 -17.47
C TYR A 213 -0.80 17.52 -16.75
N ALA A 214 -0.89 17.45 -15.44
CA ALA A 214 -0.25 16.46 -14.59
C ALA A 214 -1.27 15.54 -13.91
N ALA A 215 -2.24 15.00 -14.69
CA ALA A 215 -3.27 14.15 -14.11
C ALA A 215 -2.71 12.78 -13.69
N MET A 216 -1.84 12.16 -14.47
CA MET A 216 -1.28 10.82 -14.16
C MET A 216 0.20 10.90 -13.79
N PRO A 217 0.58 10.29 -12.67
CA PRO A 217 -0.25 9.63 -11.64
C PRO A 217 -0.83 10.61 -10.62
N SER A 218 -1.96 10.27 -10.00
CA SER A 218 -2.63 11.14 -9.02
C SER A 218 -1.87 11.25 -7.71
N LEU A 219 -1.25 12.40 -7.44
CA LEU A 219 -0.62 12.67 -6.13
C LEU A 219 -1.62 12.77 -4.99
N HIS A 220 -2.87 13.19 -5.24
CA HIS A 220 -3.93 13.21 -4.23
C HIS A 220 -4.18 11.80 -3.68
N ILE A 221 -4.38 10.84 -4.56
CA ILE A 221 -4.58 9.43 -4.19
C ILE A 221 -3.30 8.86 -3.54
N GLY A 222 -2.14 9.14 -4.14
CA GLY A 222 -0.85 8.62 -3.67
C GLY A 222 -0.53 9.06 -2.24
N TRP A 223 -0.69 10.35 -1.93
CA TRP A 223 -0.41 10.87 -0.60
C TRP A 223 -1.46 10.41 0.42
N ALA A 224 -2.74 10.35 0.04
CA ALA A 224 -3.79 9.78 0.88
C ALA A 224 -3.48 8.31 1.24
N ALA A 225 -2.99 7.53 0.28
CA ALA A 225 -2.57 6.15 0.51
C ALA A 225 -1.34 6.05 1.42
N VAL A 226 -0.36 6.95 1.29
CA VAL A 226 0.80 7.03 2.19
C VAL A 226 0.38 7.39 3.62
N ILE A 227 -0.56 8.33 3.79
CA ILE A 227 -1.14 8.68 5.08
C ILE A 227 -1.79 7.44 5.72
N ALA A 228 -2.68 6.77 4.99
CA ALA A 228 -3.35 5.58 5.45
C ALA A 228 -2.36 4.47 5.82
N LEU A 229 -1.38 4.19 4.96
CA LEU A 229 -0.30 3.24 5.22
C LEU A 229 0.45 3.57 6.52
N GLY A 230 0.84 4.83 6.69
CA GLY A 230 1.55 5.29 7.89
C GLY A 230 0.73 5.12 9.16
N LEU A 231 -0.57 5.45 9.12
CA LEU A 231 -1.48 5.29 10.24
C LEU A 231 -1.77 3.82 10.55
N VAL A 232 -1.98 2.97 9.53
CA VAL A 232 -2.18 1.52 9.68
C VAL A 232 -0.95 0.87 10.31
N VAL A 233 0.25 1.21 9.84
CA VAL A 233 1.50 0.62 10.32
C VAL A 233 1.86 1.13 11.72
N SER A 234 1.56 2.39 12.06
CA SER A 234 1.87 2.99 13.36
C SER A 234 0.81 2.75 14.44
N SER A 235 -0.36 2.23 14.08
CA SER A 235 -1.46 1.96 15.01
C SER A 235 -1.51 0.51 15.43
N GLY A 236 -1.65 0.24 16.73
CA GLY A 236 -1.81 -1.11 17.30
C GLY A 236 -3.26 -1.59 17.43
N THR A 237 -4.26 -0.77 17.10
CA THR A 237 -5.68 -1.08 17.29
C THR A 237 -6.27 -1.88 16.14
N ARG A 238 -7.35 -2.64 16.38
CA ARG A 238 -8.12 -3.31 15.32
C ARG A 238 -8.78 -2.32 14.35
N TRP A 239 -9.06 -1.10 14.82
CA TRP A 239 -9.70 -0.03 14.06
C TRP A 239 -8.77 0.66 13.04
N ARG A 240 -7.48 0.28 13.03
CA ARG A 240 -6.49 0.89 12.12
C ARG A 240 -6.89 0.82 10.64
N TRP A 241 -7.69 -0.17 10.25
CA TRP A 241 -8.14 -0.34 8.87
C TRP A 241 -9.14 0.74 8.42
N LEU A 242 -9.78 1.46 9.35
CA LEU A 242 -10.63 2.61 9.03
C LEU A 242 -9.86 3.73 8.34
N TRP A 243 -8.56 3.81 8.54
CA TRP A 243 -7.74 4.79 7.83
C TRP A 243 -7.70 4.58 6.31
N LEU A 244 -8.05 3.39 5.82
CA LEU A 244 -8.20 3.13 4.39
C LEU A 244 -9.40 3.85 3.77
N LEU A 245 -10.37 4.31 4.57
CA LEU A 245 -11.47 5.14 4.09
C LEU A 245 -10.95 6.45 3.49
N HIS A 246 -9.83 7.00 4.00
CA HIS A 246 -9.27 8.25 3.47
C HIS A 246 -8.87 8.14 1.98
N PRO A 247 -8.00 7.22 1.55
CA PRO A 247 -7.71 7.08 0.12
C PRO A 247 -8.92 6.62 -0.71
N VAL A 248 -9.83 5.81 -0.17
CA VAL A 248 -11.06 5.41 -0.87
C VAL A 248 -11.95 6.63 -1.14
N THR A 249 -12.18 7.48 -0.13
CA THR A 249 -12.91 8.74 -0.29
C THR A 249 -12.19 9.67 -1.26
N THR A 250 -10.87 9.76 -1.17
CA THR A 250 -10.07 10.60 -2.09
C THR A 250 -10.24 10.13 -3.53
N ILE A 251 -10.16 8.82 -3.81
CA ILE A 251 -10.42 8.28 -5.15
C ILE A 251 -11.81 8.67 -5.65
N ALA A 252 -12.85 8.42 -4.84
CA ALA A 252 -14.21 8.75 -5.22
C ALA A 252 -14.38 10.25 -5.53
N VAL A 253 -13.81 11.13 -4.71
CA VAL A 253 -13.88 12.57 -4.90
C VAL A 253 -13.16 13.02 -6.16
N VAL A 254 -11.91 12.60 -6.39
CA VAL A 254 -11.11 13.09 -7.51
C VAL A 254 -11.66 12.62 -8.87
N VAL A 255 -12.28 11.43 -8.89
CA VAL A 255 -12.96 10.90 -10.09
C VAL A 255 -14.31 11.60 -10.30
N ALA A 256 -15.15 11.71 -9.26
CA ALA A 256 -16.45 12.38 -9.35
C ALA A 256 -16.35 13.86 -9.75
N THR A 257 -15.27 14.55 -9.36
CA THR A 257 -14.99 15.93 -9.75
C THR A 257 -14.28 16.06 -11.10
N ALA A 258 -14.12 14.93 -11.84
CA ALA A 258 -13.45 14.85 -13.14
C ALA A 258 -12.01 15.42 -13.16
N ASN A 259 -11.32 15.36 -12.02
CA ASN A 259 -9.93 15.78 -11.91
C ASN A 259 -8.95 14.65 -12.29
N HIS A 260 -9.36 13.39 -12.15
CA HIS A 260 -8.53 12.22 -12.41
C HIS A 260 -9.31 11.07 -13.03
N TYR A 261 -8.61 10.26 -13.82
CA TYR A 261 -9.04 8.97 -14.32
C TYR A 261 -8.86 7.88 -13.25
N TRP A 262 -9.54 6.75 -13.38
CA TRP A 262 -9.28 5.57 -12.55
C TRP A 262 -7.85 5.08 -12.69
N LEU A 263 -7.31 5.09 -13.92
CA LEU A 263 -5.94 4.69 -14.22
C LEU A 263 -4.90 5.54 -13.48
N ASP A 264 -5.16 6.82 -13.24
CA ASP A 264 -4.28 7.68 -12.44
C ASP A 264 -4.09 7.13 -11.02
N GLY A 265 -5.18 6.60 -10.46
CA GLY A 265 -5.18 5.93 -9.16
C GLY A 265 -4.47 4.58 -9.18
N ILE A 266 -4.74 3.76 -10.19
CA ILE A 266 -4.10 2.45 -10.36
C ILE A 266 -2.59 2.61 -10.50
N VAL A 267 -2.14 3.54 -11.35
CA VAL A 267 -0.71 3.80 -11.57
C VAL A 267 -0.03 4.29 -10.30
N VAL A 268 -0.62 5.23 -9.56
CA VAL A 268 0.01 5.72 -8.32
C VAL A 268 0.06 4.67 -7.23
N LEU A 269 -0.95 3.79 -7.12
CA LEU A 269 -0.94 2.69 -6.17
C LEU A 269 0.08 1.60 -6.54
N ALA A 270 0.28 1.35 -7.84
CA ALA A 270 1.36 0.49 -8.32
C ALA A 270 2.73 1.08 -7.99
N LEU A 271 2.94 2.38 -8.25
CA LEU A 271 4.17 3.09 -7.87
C LEU A 271 4.42 3.08 -6.36
N LEU A 272 3.37 3.28 -5.56
CA LEU A 272 3.47 3.18 -4.10
C LEU A 272 3.89 1.78 -3.67
N SER A 273 3.31 0.74 -4.28
CA SER A 273 3.64 -0.65 -3.99
C SER A 273 5.12 -0.94 -4.30
N VAL A 274 5.60 -0.52 -5.46
CA VAL A 274 7.01 -0.64 -5.84
C VAL A 274 7.90 0.13 -4.86
N THR A 275 7.54 1.37 -4.52
CA THR A 275 8.30 2.21 -3.59
C THR A 275 8.40 1.57 -2.20
N VAL A 276 7.31 0.99 -1.69
CA VAL A 276 7.29 0.28 -0.40
C VAL A 276 8.12 -1.00 -0.45
N LEU A 277 8.11 -1.73 -1.55
CA LEU A 277 8.92 -2.94 -1.73
C LEU A 277 10.42 -2.62 -1.75
N LEU A 278 10.81 -1.53 -2.41
CA LEU A 278 12.20 -1.07 -2.49
C LEU A 278 12.69 -0.46 -1.16
N LEU A 279 11.83 0.28 -0.48
CA LEU A 279 12.11 0.97 0.78
C LEU A 279 11.55 0.20 1.98
N ARG A 280 11.97 -1.01 2.19
CA ARG A 280 11.45 -1.89 3.26
C ARG A 280 11.30 -1.17 4.59
N PRO A 281 10.20 -1.42 5.35
CA PRO A 281 10.03 -0.86 6.69
C PRO A 281 11.18 -1.31 7.60
N PRO A 282 11.54 -0.51 8.63
CA PRO A 282 12.54 -0.92 9.61
C PRO A 282 12.10 -2.25 10.23
N ALA A 283 13.02 -3.22 10.28
CA ALA A 283 12.77 -4.48 10.94
C ALA A 283 12.32 -4.22 12.38
N SER A 284 11.22 -4.83 12.81
CA SER A 284 10.87 -4.88 14.22
C SER A 284 12.02 -5.62 14.92
N THR A 285 12.76 -4.94 15.79
CA THR A 285 13.77 -5.58 16.63
C THR A 285 13.04 -6.69 17.39
N PRO A 286 13.47 -7.96 17.30
CA PRO A 286 12.94 -8.98 18.18
C PRO A 286 13.13 -8.51 19.62
N ASP A 287 12.11 -8.64 20.46
CA ASP A 287 12.24 -8.39 21.89
C ASP A 287 13.54 -9.06 22.36
N ALA A 288 14.47 -8.26 22.86
CA ALA A 288 15.61 -8.79 23.57
C ALA A 288 15.03 -9.74 24.63
N ALA A 289 15.33 -11.02 24.47
CA ALA A 289 14.92 -12.03 25.41
C ALA A 289 15.17 -11.49 26.82
N ALA A 290 14.13 -11.44 27.65
CA ALA A 290 14.25 -11.03 29.03
C ALA A 290 15.45 -11.76 29.62
N PRO A 291 16.38 -11.07 30.30
CA PRO A 291 17.49 -11.73 30.93
C PRO A 291 16.89 -12.79 31.86
N GLY A 292 17.24 -14.05 31.61
CA GLY A 292 16.73 -15.19 32.33
C GLY A 292 16.80 -14.91 33.82
N SER A 293 15.67 -15.04 34.50
CA SER A 293 15.59 -15.08 35.95
C SER A 293 16.48 -16.22 36.41
N GLY A 294 17.73 -15.88 36.75
CA GLY A 294 18.66 -16.82 37.41
C GLY A 294 17.98 -17.26 38.70
N VAL A 295 17.63 -18.52 38.74
CA VAL A 295 17.23 -19.22 39.98
C VAL A 295 18.39 -19.07 40.96
N PRO A 296 18.20 -18.49 42.17
CA PRO A 296 19.25 -18.46 43.16
C PRO A 296 19.57 -19.90 43.56
N GLY A 297 20.81 -20.33 43.26
CA GLY A 297 21.32 -21.65 43.67
C GLY A 297 21.16 -21.84 45.15
N SER A 298 20.49 -22.93 45.53
CA SER A 298 20.43 -23.43 46.89
C SER A 298 21.86 -23.70 47.41
N ALA A 299 22.22 -23.00 48.46
CA ALA A 299 23.47 -23.22 49.18
C ALA A 299 23.51 -24.64 49.80
N PRO A 300 24.64 -25.36 49.78
CA PRO A 300 24.75 -26.67 50.45
C PRO A 300 24.74 -26.48 51.98
N SER A 301 23.84 -27.20 52.62
CA SER A 301 23.78 -27.33 54.09
C SER A 301 25.04 -28.04 54.61
N VAL A 302 25.85 -27.37 55.39
CA VAL A 302 26.96 -27.94 56.15
C VAL A 302 26.38 -28.63 57.39
N SER A 303 26.42 -29.94 57.39
CA SER A 303 26.14 -30.75 58.63
C SER A 303 27.35 -30.70 59.56
N SER A 304 27.22 -30.05 60.69
CA SER A 304 28.13 -30.09 61.77
C SER A 304 27.85 -31.37 62.61
N SER A 305 28.72 -32.36 62.50
CA SER A 305 28.78 -33.50 63.45
C SER A 305 29.56 -33.07 64.67
N SER A 306 28.87 -32.91 65.77
CA SER A 306 29.50 -32.85 67.12
C SER A 306 29.86 -34.25 67.60
N THR A 307 31.13 -34.48 67.81
CA THR A 307 31.63 -35.69 68.56
C THR A 307 32.09 -35.26 69.96
N THR A 308 31.37 -35.70 70.94
CA THR A 308 31.76 -35.70 72.35
C THR A 308 32.75 -36.83 72.62
N GLY A 309 33.80 -36.54 73.31
CA GLY A 309 34.73 -37.42 73.94
C GLY A 309 35.56 -36.69 74.98
#